data_3fab1e541acd086c28c4ec01c09b3991
#
_entry.id   3fab1e541acd086c28c4ec01c09b3991
#
_cell.length_a   1.000
_cell.length_b   1.000
_cell.length_c   1.000
_cell.angle_alpha   90.00
_cell.angle_beta   90.00
_cell.angle_gamma   90.00
#
_symmetry.space_group_name_H-M   'P 1'
#
loop_
_entity.id
_entity.type
_entity.pdbx_description
1 polymer ?
#
loop_
_entity_poly.entity_id
_entity_poly.type
_entity_poly.pdbx_seq_one_letter_code
_entity_poly.pdbx_strand_id
1 'polypeptide(L)'
;MNKLVKGLAAAGVAAAMSQGAVAACGDVTIAEMNWASAEFMANVDKIILEEGYGCTVELVPGATLTTFASMDTKGVPDIAPELWTQSVDVPLKAAIASGSLHKMNPKPILGAGEGWVVASYTLENHPEIKTVLD
;
A
#
# COMPACT_ATOMS: atom_id res chain seq x y z
N MET A 1 23.34 -38.21 -68.35
CA MET A 1 23.09 -36.75 -68.32
C MET A 1 22.26 -36.46 -67.06
N ASN A 2 22.95 -36.12 -65.96
CA ASN A 2 22.34 -35.97 -64.64
C ASN A 2 22.03 -34.50 -64.39
N LYS A 3 20.77 -34.17 -64.17
CA LYS A 3 20.38 -32.84 -63.67
C LYS A 3 20.20 -32.88 -62.15
N LEU A 4 21.13 -32.28 -61.47
CA LEU A 4 21.02 -31.98 -60.06
C LEU A 4 19.99 -30.87 -59.85
N VAL A 5 18.95 -31.17 -59.13
CA VAL A 5 18.00 -30.14 -58.60
C VAL A 5 18.51 -29.76 -57.21
N LYS A 6 18.99 -28.53 -57.09
CA LYS A 6 19.35 -27.93 -55.79
C LYS A 6 18.09 -27.41 -55.11
N GLY A 7 17.63 -28.10 -54.07
CA GLY A 7 16.59 -27.60 -53.19
C GLY A 7 17.16 -26.55 -52.21
N LEU A 8 16.67 -25.32 -52.29
CA LEU A 8 16.88 -24.31 -51.24
C LEU A 8 15.93 -24.60 -50.05
N ALA A 9 16.51 -25.02 -48.94
CA ALA A 9 15.79 -25.06 -47.68
C ALA A 9 15.76 -23.66 -47.06
N ALA A 10 14.60 -23.01 -47.10
CA ALA A 10 14.34 -21.78 -46.35
C ALA A 10 14.15 -22.12 -44.87
N ALA A 11 15.18 -21.88 -44.05
CA ALA A 11 15.06 -21.95 -42.61
C ALA A 11 14.30 -20.71 -42.10
N GLY A 12 13.02 -20.87 -41.80
CA GLY A 12 12.22 -19.85 -41.13
C GLY A 12 12.65 -19.76 -39.66
N VAL A 13 13.31 -18.67 -39.29
CA VAL A 13 13.58 -18.32 -37.87
C VAL A 13 12.26 -17.83 -37.30
N ALA A 14 11.56 -18.69 -36.57
CA ALA A 14 10.45 -18.31 -35.73
C ALA A 14 11.07 -17.60 -34.48
N ALA A 15 11.05 -16.27 -34.47
CA ALA A 15 11.31 -15.49 -33.30
C ALA A 15 10.18 -15.75 -32.29
N ALA A 16 10.42 -16.66 -31.36
CA ALA A 16 9.56 -16.82 -30.19
C ALA A 16 9.70 -15.53 -29.35
N MET A 17 8.73 -14.63 -29.49
CA MET A 17 8.52 -13.56 -28.52
C MET A 17 8.14 -14.25 -27.20
N SER A 18 9.13 -14.48 -26.34
CA SER A 18 8.87 -14.78 -24.93
C SER A 18 8.24 -13.54 -24.31
N GLN A 19 6.91 -13.47 -24.34
CA GLN A 19 6.20 -12.63 -23.40
C GLN A 19 6.58 -13.18 -22.02
N GLY A 20 7.45 -12.42 -21.33
CA GLY A 20 7.74 -12.72 -19.94
C GLY A 20 6.41 -12.74 -19.21
N ALA A 21 5.98 -13.93 -18.80
CA ALA A 21 4.87 -14.04 -17.88
C ALA A 21 5.29 -13.27 -16.63
N VAL A 22 4.77 -12.07 -16.44
CA VAL A 22 4.81 -11.42 -15.14
C VAL A 22 4.11 -12.42 -14.22
N ALA A 23 4.85 -13.03 -13.29
CA ALA A 23 4.25 -13.92 -12.31
C ALA A 23 3.13 -13.12 -11.64
N ALA A 24 1.89 -13.62 -11.72
CA ALA A 24 0.77 -12.97 -11.05
C ALA A 24 1.13 -12.81 -9.57
N CYS A 25 0.96 -11.59 -9.04
CA CYS A 25 1.42 -11.30 -7.69
C CYS A 25 0.57 -11.99 -6.59
N GLY A 26 -0.52 -12.64 -6.96
CA GLY A 26 -1.41 -13.38 -6.06
C GLY A 26 -2.49 -12.49 -5.45
N ASP A 27 -3.11 -13.00 -4.39
CA ASP A 27 -4.16 -12.31 -3.65
C ASP A 27 -3.54 -11.36 -2.62
N VAL A 28 -4.04 -10.12 -2.56
CA VAL A 28 -3.57 -9.07 -1.65
C VAL A 28 -4.77 -8.42 -0.98
N THR A 29 -4.70 -8.23 0.33
CA THR A 29 -5.71 -7.51 1.11
C THR A 29 -5.20 -6.13 1.50
N ILE A 30 -6.01 -5.09 1.27
CA ILE A 30 -5.67 -3.70 1.62
C ILE A 30 -6.70 -3.15 2.60
N ALA A 31 -6.24 -2.56 3.69
CA ALA A 31 -7.13 -1.87 4.63
C ALA A 31 -7.71 -0.61 3.99
N GLU A 32 -9.02 -0.58 3.83
CA GLU A 32 -9.79 0.62 3.52
C GLU A 32 -10.26 1.25 4.83
N MET A 33 -9.47 2.22 5.33
CA MET A 33 -9.80 2.90 6.57
C MET A 33 -11.02 3.82 6.38
N ASN A 34 -11.77 4.06 7.44
CA ASN A 34 -13.05 4.76 7.41
C ASN A 34 -12.95 6.29 7.34
N TRP A 35 -11.97 6.82 6.59
CA TRP A 35 -11.84 8.25 6.27
C TRP A 35 -11.32 8.45 4.84
N ALA A 36 -11.72 9.58 4.24
CA ALA A 36 -11.63 9.80 2.79
C ALA A 36 -10.22 9.68 2.19
N SER A 37 -9.16 10.15 2.88
CA SER A 37 -7.80 10.06 2.33
C SER A 37 -7.31 8.62 2.27
N ALA A 38 -7.59 7.82 3.29
CA ALA A 38 -7.19 6.42 3.32
C ALA A 38 -8.01 5.56 2.35
N GLU A 39 -9.31 5.82 2.22
CA GLU A 39 -10.16 5.21 1.19
C GLU A 39 -9.60 5.49 -0.21
N PHE A 40 -9.27 6.75 -0.49
CA PHE A 40 -8.64 7.14 -1.76
C PHE A 40 -7.34 6.38 -2.00
N MET A 41 -6.42 6.34 -1.02
CA MET A 41 -5.14 5.66 -1.15
C MET A 41 -5.31 4.16 -1.36
N ALA A 42 -6.19 3.50 -0.62
CA ALA A 42 -6.47 2.07 -0.77
C ALA A 42 -6.97 1.73 -2.18
N ASN A 43 -7.85 2.57 -2.74
CA ASN A 43 -8.36 2.39 -4.11
C ASN A 43 -7.29 2.67 -5.18
N VAL A 44 -6.40 3.64 -4.97
CA VAL A 44 -5.26 3.89 -5.88
C VAL A 44 -4.28 2.71 -5.85
N ASP A 45 -3.91 2.22 -4.67
CA ASP A 45 -3.03 1.08 -4.52
C ASP A 45 -3.63 -0.19 -5.16
N LYS A 46 -4.94 -0.41 -5.00
CA LYS A 46 -5.67 -1.49 -5.67
C LYS A 46 -5.49 -1.42 -7.19
N ILE A 47 -5.77 -0.26 -7.80
CA ILE A 47 -5.63 -0.08 -9.25
C ILE A 47 -4.19 -0.37 -9.70
N ILE A 48 -3.19 0.15 -8.99
CA ILE A 48 -1.78 -0.05 -9.33
C ILE A 48 -1.40 -1.53 -9.26
N LEU A 49 -1.82 -2.22 -8.21
CA LEU A 49 -1.50 -3.64 -8.02
C LEU A 49 -2.23 -4.54 -9.03
N GLU A 50 -3.49 -4.27 -9.33
CA GLU A 50 -4.26 -5.04 -10.30
C GLU A 50 -3.76 -4.82 -11.73
N GLU A 51 -3.69 -3.56 -12.17
CA GLU A 51 -3.34 -3.21 -13.55
C GLU A 51 -1.83 -3.28 -13.84
N GLY A 52 -1.00 -2.95 -12.84
CA GLY A 52 0.46 -2.89 -13.02
C GLY A 52 1.17 -4.20 -12.70
N TYR A 53 0.66 -4.99 -11.77
CA TYR A 53 1.33 -6.19 -11.25
C TYR A 53 0.52 -7.48 -11.40
N GLY A 54 -0.75 -7.40 -11.83
CA GLY A 54 -1.61 -8.55 -12.04
C GLY A 54 -2.02 -9.25 -10.74
N CYS A 55 -2.08 -8.51 -9.64
CA CYS A 55 -2.61 -9.01 -8.36
C CYS A 55 -4.13 -9.14 -8.39
N THR A 56 -4.69 -9.93 -7.49
CA THR A 56 -6.12 -9.88 -7.12
C THR A 56 -6.24 -9.13 -5.82
N VAL A 57 -6.89 -7.95 -5.80
CA VAL A 57 -6.92 -7.11 -4.61
C VAL A 57 -8.30 -7.03 -3.98
N GLU A 58 -8.38 -7.36 -2.69
CA GLU A 58 -9.55 -7.16 -1.85
C GLU A 58 -9.36 -5.97 -0.91
N LEU A 59 -10.31 -5.02 -0.93
CA LEU A 59 -10.38 -3.94 0.07
C LEU A 59 -11.16 -4.44 1.29
N VAL A 60 -10.56 -4.31 2.46
CA VAL A 60 -11.19 -4.74 3.73
C VAL A 60 -11.41 -3.54 4.64
N PRO A 61 -12.60 -3.39 5.26
CA PRO A 61 -12.89 -2.29 6.16
C PRO A 61 -11.87 -2.22 7.30
N GLY A 62 -11.38 -1.00 7.59
CA GLY A 62 -10.33 -0.78 8.59
C GLY A 62 -10.55 0.44 9.47
N ALA A 63 -9.79 0.45 10.56
CA ALA A 63 -9.57 1.60 11.43
C ALA A 63 -8.22 1.42 12.11
N THR A 64 -7.53 2.51 12.49
CA THR A 64 -6.12 2.48 12.93
C THR A 64 -5.82 1.37 13.92
N LEU A 65 -6.52 1.30 15.05
CA LEU A 65 -6.20 0.36 16.13
C LEU A 65 -6.52 -1.09 15.78
N THR A 66 -7.68 -1.33 15.18
CA THR A 66 -8.14 -2.68 14.83
C THR A 66 -7.35 -3.26 13.66
N THR A 67 -7.03 -2.43 12.67
CA THR A 67 -6.19 -2.84 11.54
C THR A 67 -4.77 -3.15 12.00
N PHE A 68 -4.16 -2.27 12.79
CA PHE A 68 -2.84 -2.54 13.37
C PHE A 68 -2.81 -3.87 14.14
N ALA A 69 -3.76 -4.07 15.06
CA ALA A 69 -3.81 -5.29 15.86
C ALA A 69 -4.01 -6.56 15.02
N SER A 70 -4.82 -6.49 13.96
CA SER A 70 -5.03 -7.60 13.04
C SER A 70 -3.78 -7.93 12.23
N MET A 71 -3.11 -6.91 11.67
CA MET A 71 -1.85 -7.09 10.93
C MET A 71 -0.76 -7.71 11.80
N ASP A 72 -0.57 -7.19 13.03
CA ASP A 72 0.47 -7.68 13.94
C ASP A 72 0.21 -9.11 14.45
N THR A 73 -1.05 -9.47 14.71
CA THR A 73 -1.37 -10.76 15.32
C THR A 73 -1.79 -11.86 14.34
N LYS A 74 -2.33 -11.47 13.18
CA LYS A 74 -2.91 -12.40 12.19
C LYS A 74 -2.24 -12.29 10.82
N GLY A 75 -1.43 -11.25 10.59
CA GLY A 75 -0.82 -10.98 9.29
C GLY A 75 -1.80 -10.49 8.22
N VAL A 76 -2.99 -10.00 8.61
CA VAL A 76 -4.00 -9.48 7.67
C VAL A 76 -4.64 -8.19 8.22
N PRO A 77 -4.95 -7.21 7.33
CA PRO A 77 -4.64 -7.17 5.90
C PRO A 77 -3.13 -7.06 5.61
N ASP A 78 -2.73 -7.28 4.35
CA ASP A 78 -1.33 -7.23 3.91
C ASP A 78 -0.80 -5.80 3.88
N ILE A 79 -1.65 -4.83 3.53
CA ILE A 79 -1.28 -3.43 3.34
C ILE A 79 -2.24 -2.52 4.11
N ALA A 80 -1.68 -1.53 4.80
CA ALA A 80 -2.41 -0.39 5.36
C ALA A 80 -1.79 0.91 4.83
N PRO A 81 -2.37 1.54 3.80
CA PRO A 81 -1.77 2.69 3.11
C PRO A 81 -1.60 3.91 4.01
N GLU A 82 -2.57 4.17 4.88
CA GLU A 82 -2.57 5.29 5.83
C GLU A 82 -2.86 4.81 7.25
N LEU A 83 -1.81 4.39 7.94
CA LEU A 83 -1.89 4.07 9.37
C LEU A 83 -1.41 5.27 10.21
N TRP A 84 -2.25 5.77 11.12
CA TRP A 84 -1.90 6.87 12.02
C TRP A 84 -1.00 6.36 13.14
N THR A 85 0.31 6.42 12.87
CA THR A 85 1.32 5.70 13.65
C THR A 85 1.52 6.22 15.08
N GLN A 86 1.15 7.45 15.39
CA GLN A 86 1.27 8.00 16.75
C GLN A 86 0.37 7.26 17.75
N SER A 87 -0.82 6.86 17.31
CA SER A 87 -1.78 6.12 18.17
C SER A 87 -1.29 4.72 18.55
N VAL A 88 -0.32 4.18 17.82
CA VAL A 88 0.22 2.82 17.98
C VAL A 88 1.75 2.80 18.06
N ASP A 89 2.40 3.92 18.40
CA ASP A 89 3.85 4.10 18.26
C ASP A 89 4.66 3.01 19.00
N VAL A 90 4.33 2.74 20.25
CA VAL A 90 5.07 1.74 21.06
C VAL A 90 4.91 0.32 20.51
N PRO A 91 3.68 -0.21 20.31
CA PRO A 91 3.52 -1.55 19.76
C PRO A 91 3.97 -1.64 18.31
N LEU A 92 3.86 -0.58 17.49
CA LEU A 92 4.37 -0.59 16.12
C LEU A 92 5.90 -0.74 16.07
N LYS A 93 6.64 -0.05 16.96
CA LYS A 93 8.09 -0.23 17.08
C LYS A 93 8.47 -1.66 17.46
N ALA A 94 7.72 -2.28 18.36
CA ALA A 94 7.91 -3.67 18.74
C ALA A 94 7.63 -4.63 17.57
N ALA A 95 6.54 -4.43 16.84
CA ALA A 95 6.16 -5.21 15.67
C ALA A 95 7.20 -5.11 14.54
N ILE A 96 7.74 -3.91 14.30
CA ILE A 96 8.83 -3.72 13.32
C ILE A 96 10.11 -4.42 13.79
N ALA A 97 10.46 -4.32 15.07
CA ALA A 97 11.65 -4.94 15.62
C ALA A 97 11.59 -6.48 15.60
N SER A 98 10.40 -7.06 15.77
CA SER A 98 10.17 -8.51 15.64
C SER A 98 10.08 -9.00 14.19
N GLY A 99 9.92 -8.09 13.23
CA GLY A 99 9.73 -8.42 11.82
C GLY A 99 8.30 -8.82 11.46
N SER A 100 7.32 -8.68 12.37
CA SER A 100 5.90 -8.95 12.06
C SER A 100 5.31 -7.90 11.14
N LEU A 101 5.77 -6.65 11.22
CA LEU A 101 5.36 -5.56 10.34
C LEU A 101 6.55 -4.87 9.68
N HIS A 102 6.32 -4.34 8.48
CA HIS A 102 7.29 -3.56 7.74
C HIS A 102 6.74 -2.16 7.47
N LYS A 103 7.50 -1.12 7.87
CA LYS A 103 7.12 0.26 7.58
C LYS A 103 7.79 0.72 6.30
N MET A 104 6.98 1.09 5.32
CA MET A 104 7.46 1.61 4.04
C MET A 104 8.00 3.04 4.17
N ASN A 105 8.99 3.37 3.36
CA ASN A 105 9.54 4.71 3.16
C ASN A 105 9.59 4.99 1.64
N PRO A 106 9.35 6.24 1.20
CA PRO A 106 9.01 7.43 1.96
C PRO A 106 7.57 7.43 2.49
N LYS A 107 7.25 8.37 3.38
CA LYS A 107 5.86 8.61 3.81
C LYS A 107 5.03 9.09 2.61
N PRO A 108 3.84 8.52 2.35
CA PRO A 108 3.02 8.91 1.20
C PRO A 108 2.47 10.33 1.31
N ILE A 109 2.26 10.83 2.53
CA ILE A 109 1.76 12.17 2.80
C ILE A 109 2.83 12.96 3.56
N LEU A 110 3.25 14.08 2.99
CA LEU A 110 4.20 14.99 3.60
C LEU A 110 3.46 16.17 4.27
N GLY A 111 4.00 16.65 5.40
CA GLY A 111 3.45 17.79 6.11
C GLY A 111 2.23 17.49 6.98
N ALA A 112 1.74 16.25 6.99
CA ALA A 112 0.70 15.83 7.92
C ALA A 112 1.27 15.69 9.34
N GLY A 113 0.57 16.26 10.31
CA GLY A 113 0.90 16.17 11.73
C GLY A 113 -0.36 15.95 12.55
N GLU A 114 -0.22 15.26 13.67
CA GLU A 114 -1.26 15.11 14.66
C GLU A 114 -1.03 16.11 15.80
N GLY A 115 -2.10 16.64 16.36
CA GLY A 115 -2.03 17.55 17.48
C GLY A 115 -3.40 17.87 18.06
N TRP A 116 -3.39 18.48 19.21
CA TRP A 116 -4.58 19.10 19.78
C TRP A 116 -4.87 20.39 19.04
N VAL A 117 -6.12 20.59 18.68
CA VAL A 117 -6.59 21.80 18.00
C VAL A 117 -7.80 22.36 18.73
N VAL A 118 -7.88 23.69 18.77
CA VAL A 118 -9.04 24.40 19.27
C VAL A 118 -9.57 25.35 18.20
N ALA A 119 -10.87 25.60 18.18
CA ALA A 119 -11.46 26.53 17.26
C ALA A 119 -11.00 27.97 17.56
N SER A 120 -10.81 28.78 16.50
CA SER A 120 -10.31 30.16 16.67
C SER A 120 -11.18 30.98 17.61
N TYR A 121 -12.51 30.85 17.53
CA TYR A 121 -13.45 31.55 18.43
C TYR A 121 -13.26 31.17 19.92
N THR A 122 -12.74 29.97 20.21
CA THR A 122 -12.41 29.58 21.58
C THR A 122 -11.27 30.42 22.13
N LEU A 123 -10.20 30.62 21.30
CA LEU A 123 -9.07 31.45 21.69
C LEU A 123 -9.43 32.96 21.79
N GLU A 124 -10.39 33.41 20.97
CA GLU A 124 -10.93 34.78 21.05
C GLU A 124 -11.65 35.02 22.39
N ASN A 125 -12.44 34.05 22.84
CA ASN A 125 -13.19 34.11 24.10
C ASN A 125 -12.34 33.75 25.33
N HIS A 126 -11.27 32.99 25.15
CA HIS A 126 -10.39 32.44 26.19
C HIS A 126 -8.92 32.67 25.81
N PRO A 127 -8.45 33.95 25.81
CA PRO A 127 -7.09 34.29 25.39
C PRO A 127 -6.01 33.76 26.34
N GLU A 128 -6.38 33.30 27.52
CA GLU A 128 -5.49 32.64 28.47
C GLU A 128 -5.04 31.27 28.01
N ILE A 129 -5.80 30.57 27.17
CA ILE A 129 -5.43 29.23 26.64
C ILE A 129 -4.23 29.35 25.68
N LYS A 130 -3.09 28.78 26.03
CA LYS A 130 -1.85 28.78 25.25
C LYS A 130 -1.35 27.37 24.98
N THR A 131 -1.64 26.44 25.85
CA THR A 131 -1.18 25.04 25.79
C THR A 131 -2.31 24.10 26.19
N VAL A 132 -2.08 22.81 26.03
CA VAL A 132 -3.02 21.75 26.47
C VAL A 132 -3.11 21.63 28.00
N LEU A 133 -2.33 22.39 28.74
CA LEU A 133 -2.30 22.37 30.20
C LEU A 133 -3.07 23.53 30.83
N ASP A 134 -3.56 24.48 30.02
CA ASP A 134 -4.39 25.62 30.44
C ASP A 134 -5.87 25.20 30.43
#